data_bbce9c8ca2cefbe7a2fdc8668c59d0c0
#
_entry.id   bbce9c8ca2cefbe7a2fdc8668c59d0c0
#
_cell.length_a   1.000
_cell.length_b   1.000
_cell.length_c   1.000
_cell.angle_alpha   90.00
_cell.angle_beta   90.00
_cell.angle_gamma   90.00
#
_symmetry.space_group_name_H-M   'P 1'
#
loop_
_entity.id
_entity.type
_entity.pdbx_description
1 polymer ?
#
loop_
_entity_poly.entity_id
_entity_poly.type
_entity_poly.pdbx_seq_one_letter_code
_entity_poly.pdbx_strand_id
1 'polypeptide(L)'
;MKHILQLVLTLFISVSSFSQVCVHSITNATPLQGTNGTQVTINGTNFTASSIVSINGNPASSVTFIDANTLIASVANGTTSGPIEVTDSSCTTTFGTFTELNDANSCSVMFSDIIISEVFDNNGGSLGYIEVFNGTGSPVNLSNYTIDRYGDLSTTTVTHTYTFPNGLIIQDQEALVGRINSGGSGIEDFDYENTTNGFNADDRLELFNNGTLIDDFHDEIDGTVGYVYRRNTDISGPNPNFTTSEWTTFTEGDESDLGIYNASSVPPLINTQPSDSSDCTASFSVSATASNGGMLSYQWYFNENNGSNTNFIEVNSTNLPSVTISGETSTMLTLTGNTNSIDNYQFFVLITEVGGCSNYSDTAIFTYQDNIAPVPDITPLATLTDQCQIDMLTAPTATDNCVGSVTGTTTTTTPITSSTTITWTYTDANGNSSTQDQDVVINDTTAPVADNDPLPTVTEECQVDSIAAPTATDNCDGQVTGTTTTPFPITSSTTVTWTYTDSNGNSSTQDQDVLINDTTAPVADNDPLPTV
;
A
#
# COMPACT_ATOMS: atom_id res chain seq x y z
N MET A 1 -27.81 -3.55 96.43
CA MET A 1 -28.24 -3.94 95.07
C MET A 1 -27.22 -3.39 94.08
N LYS A 2 -26.54 -4.26 93.43
CA LYS A 2 -25.34 -3.98 92.60
C LYS A 2 -25.74 -3.56 91.17
N HIS A 3 -25.35 -2.37 90.73
CA HIS A 3 -25.45 -1.98 89.35
C HIS A 3 -24.13 -2.42 88.64
N ILE A 4 -24.24 -3.31 87.65
CA ILE A 4 -23.17 -3.70 86.75
C ILE A 4 -23.24 -2.71 85.61
N LEU A 5 -22.20 -1.88 85.48
CA LEU A 5 -21.95 -1.00 84.33
C LEU A 5 -21.24 -1.78 83.24
N GLN A 6 -21.94 -2.06 82.15
CA GLN A 6 -21.37 -2.75 81.00
C GLN A 6 -20.73 -1.72 80.03
N LEU A 7 -19.41 -1.65 79.99
CA LEU A 7 -18.64 -0.80 79.12
C LEU A 7 -18.56 -1.48 77.74
N VAL A 8 -19.31 -0.98 76.74
CA VAL A 8 -19.20 -1.41 75.33
C VAL A 8 -18.01 -0.67 74.74
N LEU A 9 -16.89 -1.37 74.55
CA LEU A 9 -15.71 -0.89 73.83
C LEU A 9 -15.96 -1.05 72.35
N THR A 10 -16.36 0.02 71.66
CA THR A 10 -16.49 0.05 70.20
C THR A 10 -15.10 0.19 69.59
N LEU A 11 -14.56 -0.92 69.11
CA LEU A 11 -13.31 -0.95 68.34
C LEU A 11 -13.57 -0.37 66.94
N PHE A 12 -13.19 0.88 66.69
CA PHE A 12 -13.08 1.44 65.34
C PHE A 12 -11.88 0.81 64.69
N ILE A 13 -12.12 -0.22 63.84
CA ILE A 13 -11.14 -0.67 62.88
C ILE A 13 -11.13 0.35 61.75
N SER A 14 -10.18 1.29 61.77
CA SER A 14 -9.88 2.09 60.60
C SER A 14 -9.31 1.13 59.56
N VAL A 15 -10.12 0.74 58.60
CA VAL A 15 -9.67 0.12 57.36
C VAL A 15 -8.88 1.21 56.61
N SER A 16 -7.59 1.30 56.86
CA SER A 16 -6.68 1.99 55.95
C SER A 16 -6.75 1.23 54.66
N SER A 17 -7.38 1.84 53.62
CA SER A 17 -7.25 1.39 52.24
C SER A 17 -5.77 1.43 51.89
N PHE A 18 -5.12 0.30 51.97
CA PHE A 18 -3.80 0.15 51.32
C PHE A 18 -4.07 0.37 49.84
N SER A 19 -3.60 1.49 49.32
CA SER A 19 -3.45 1.66 47.88
C SER A 19 -2.56 0.51 47.41
N GLN A 20 -3.14 -0.43 46.69
CA GLN A 20 -2.41 -1.54 46.12
C GLN A 20 -1.41 -0.94 45.12
N VAL A 21 -0.13 -1.07 45.39
CA VAL A 21 0.91 -0.65 44.45
C VAL A 21 0.86 -1.60 43.27
N CYS A 22 0.56 -1.08 42.09
CA CYS A 22 0.59 -1.87 40.86
C CYS A 22 1.98 -2.47 40.63
N VAL A 23 2.04 -3.75 40.36
CA VAL A 23 3.31 -4.44 40.06
C VAL A 23 3.79 -4.11 38.65
N HIS A 24 2.86 -3.86 37.72
CA HIS A 24 3.16 -3.44 36.35
C HIS A 24 3.29 -1.92 36.25
N SER A 25 4.07 -1.46 35.28
CA SER A 25 4.22 -0.04 34.95
C SER A 25 4.29 0.17 33.45
N ILE A 26 3.86 1.33 32.98
CA ILE A 26 4.03 1.77 31.60
C ILE A 26 5.18 2.78 31.59
N THR A 27 6.16 2.56 30.72
CA THR A 27 7.32 3.45 30.55
C THR A 27 7.26 4.26 29.26
N ASN A 28 6.62 3.72 28.22
CA ASN A 28 6.44 4.36 26.92
C ASN A 28 5.22 3.79 26.19
N ALA A 29 4.64 4.58 25.31
CA ALA A 29 3.62 4.13 24.34
C ALA A 29 3.82 4.88 23.03
N THR A 30 3.71 4.19 21.90
CA THR A 30 3.88 4.77 20.55
C THR A 30 3.07 4.04 19.51
N PRO A 31 2.44 4.77 18.53
CA PRO A 31 2.32 6.22 18.49
C PRO A 31 1.39 6.78 19.58
N LEU A 32 1.50 8.07 19.89
CA LEU A 32 0.58 8.77 20.80
C LEU A 32 -0.53 9.52 20.07
N GLN A 33 -0.72 9.25 18.80
CA GLN A 33 -1.85 9.75 17.99
C GLN A 33 -2.21 8.74 16.91
N GLY A 34 -3.45 8.77 16.47
CA GLY A 34 -3.92 7.92 15.39
C GLY A 34 -5.44 7.89 15.30
N THR A 35 -5.94 6.97 14.49
CA THR A 35 -7.36 6.74 14.24
C THR A 35 -7.75 5.32 14.70
N ASN A 36 -9.01 4.95 14.52
CA ASN A 36 -9.45 3.56 14.70
C ASN A 36 -8.55 2.58 13.93
N GLY A 37 -8.19 1.47 14.56
CA GLY A 37 -7.28 0.46 14.01
C GLY A 37 -5.80 0.74 14.27
N THR A 38 -5.38 1.96 14.67
CA THR A 38 -3.99 2.25 15.01
C THR A 38 -3.47 1.27 16.05
N GLN A 39 -2.37 0.61 15.77
CA GLN A 39 -1.66 -0.22 16.74
C GLN A 39 -0.71 0.63 17.58
N VAL A 40 -0.91 0.60 18.88
CA VAL A 40 -0.07 1.29 19.87
C VAL A 40 0.80 0.25 20.56
N THR A 41 2.12 0.37 20.40
CA THR A 41 3.10 -0.43 21.14
C THR A 41 3.31 0.20 22.51
N ILE A 42 3.02 -0.56 23.57
CA ILE A 42 3.11 -0.12 24.97
C ILE A 42 4.28 -0.86 25.60
N ASN A 43 5.29 -0.13 26.04
CA ASN A 43 6.44 -0.66 26.74
C ASN A 43 6.31 -0.39 28.24
N GLY A 44 6.77 -1.36 29.04
CA GLY A 44 6.65 -1.27 30.49
C GLY A 44 7.34 -2.41 31.23
N THR A 45 6.75 -2.82 32.34
CA THR A 45 7.26 -3.95 33.13
C THR A 45 6.11 -4.78 33.69
N ASN A 46 6.34 -6.08 33.84
CA ASN A 46 5.45 -7.04 34.47
C ASN A 46 4.05 -7.12 33.86
N PHE A 47 3.94 -6.93 32.56
CA PHE A 47 2.71 -7.22 31.82
C PHE A 47 2.43 -8.73 31.79
N THR A 48 1.18 -9.11 31.66
CA THR A 48 0.74 -10.49 31.59
C THR A 48 -0.15 -10.72 30.36
N ALA A 49 -0.36 -11.95 29.95
CA ALA A 49 -1.28 -12.27 28.86
C ALA A 49 -2.77 -11.92 29.19
N SER A 50 -3.06 -11.59 30.44
CA SER A 50 -4.39 -11.13 30.89
C SER A 50 -4.47 -9.61 31.06
N SER A 51 -3.41 -8.86 30.75
CA SER A 51 -3.43 -7.39 30.81
C SER A 51 -4.45 -6.82 29.81
N ILE A 52 -5.28 -5.90 30.27
CA ILE A 52 -6.28 -5.20 29.47
C ILE A 52 -5.77 -3.79 29.20
N VAL A 53 -5.92 -3.34 27.98
CA VAL A 53 -5.57 -1.97 27.57
C VAL A 53 -6.85 -1.20 27.28
N SER A 54 -6.93 0.05 27.76
CA SER A 54 -7.96 1.02 27.38
C SER A 54 -7.33 2.38 27.06
N ILE A 55 -8.03 3.16 26.26
CA ILE A 55 -7.68 4.56 25.97
C ILE A 55 -8.89 5.41 26.34
N ASN A 56 -8.68 6.37 27.24
CA ASN A 56 -9.77 7.18 27.81
C ASN A 56 -10.97 6.33 28.29
N GLY A 57 -10.69 5.19 28.92
CA GLY A 57 -11.70 4.25 29.41
C GLY A 57 -12.34 3.35 28.33
N ASN A 58 -12.09 3.57 27.04
CA ASN A 58 -12.57 2.70 25.96
C ASN A 58 -11.61 1.52 25.78
N PRO A 59 -12.06 0.26 25.93
CA PRO A 59 -11.19 -0.90 25.75
C PRO A 59 -10.64 -0.99 24.33
N ALA A 60 -9.37 -1.34 24.19
CA ALA A 60 -8.74 -1.63 22.90
C ALA A 60 -9.49 -2.76 22.16
N SER A 61 -9.59 -2.67 20.83
CA SER A 61 -10.28 -3.67 20.00
C SER A 61 -9.54 -5.01 20.01
N SER A 62 -8.21 -4.98 20.17
CA SER A 62 -7.38 -6.16 20.42
C SER A 62 -6.18 -5.79 21.27
N VAL A 63 -5.67 -6.77 22.04
CA VAL A 63 -4.40 -6.65 22.78
C VAL A 63 -3.57 -7.90 22.52
N THR A 64 -2.36 -7.70 22.01
CA THR A 64 -1.38 -8.77 21.79
C THR A 64 -0.30 -8.68 22.84
N PHE A 65 -0.14 -9.74 23.64
CA PHE A 65 0.96 -9.88 24.60
C PHE A 65 2.19 -10.40 23.86
N ILE A 66 3.25 -9.59 23.80
CA ILE A 66 4.53 -9.98 23.20
C ILE A 66 5.42 -10.61 24.28
N ASP A 67 5.66 -9.88 25.36
CA ASP A 67 6.39 -10.34 26.53
C ASP A 67 6.02 -9.50 27.78
N ALA A 68 6.70 -9.77 28.93
CA ALA A 68 6.44 -9.05 30.18
C ALA A 68 6.76 -7.54 30.13
N ASN A 69 7.33 -7.04 29.05
CA ASN A 69 7.70 -5.64 28.88
C ASN A 69 6.97 -4.96 27.70
N THR A 70 6.24 -5.72 26.87
CA THR A 70 5.68 -5.21 25.61
C THR A 70 4.27 -5.74 25.38
N LEU A 71 3.32 -4.81 25.17
CA LEU A 71 1.98 -5.07 24.66
C LEU A 71 1.79 -4.30 23.35
N ILE A 72 0.97 -4.82 22.44
CA ILE A 72 0.45 -4.10 21.28
C ILE A 72 -1.06 -4.05 21.41
N ALA A 73 -1.63 -2.85 21.40
CA ALA A 73 -3.06 -2.62 21.53
C ALA A 73 -3.60 -1.87 20.30
N SER A 74 -4.70 -2.35 19.71
CA SER A 74 -5.36 -1.63 18.61
C SER A 74 -6.43 -0.68 19.15
N VAL A 75 -6.40 0.56 18.70
CA VAL A 75 -7.41 1.58 19.03
C VAL A 75 -8.78 1.12 18.56
N ALA A 76 -9.76 1.15 19.44
CA ALA A 76 -11.13 0.74 19.14
C ALA A 76 -11.94 1.87 18.51
N ASN A 77 -12.97 1.50 17.75
CA ASN A 77 -13.93 2.47 17.25
C ASN A 77 -14.65 3.18 18.44
N GLY A 78 -14.86 4.49 18.32
CA GLY A 78 -15.45 5.32 19.37
C GLY A 78 -14.49 5.64 20.53
N THR A 79 -13.19 5.38 20.36
CA THR A 79 -12.15 5.89 21.28
C THR A 79 -12.08 7.41 21.14
N THR A 80 -11.95 8.10 22.26
CA THR A 80 -11.71 9.56 22.32
C THR A 80 -10.33 9.83 22.90
N SER A 81 -9.80 11.03 22.65
CA SER A 81 -8.49 11.44 23.17
C SER A 81 -8.43 11.36 24.70
N GLY A 82 -7.37 10.77 25.22
CA GLY A 82 -7.22 10.59 26.67
C GLY A 82 -6.09 9.67 27.08
N PRO A 83 -6.00 9.32 28.36
CA PRO A 83 -4.90 8.51 28.88
C PRO A 83 -4.93 7.08 28.34
N ILE A 84 -3.74 6.51 28.12
CA ILE A 84 -3.54 5.09 27.88
C ILE A 84 -3.48 4.39 29.24
N GLU A 85 -4.28 3.35 29.42
CA GLU A 85 -4.39 2.62 30.66
C GLU A 85 -4.12 1.13 30.46
N VAL A 86 -3.34 0.55 31.32
CA VAL A 86 -3.15 -0.91 31.40
C VAL A 86 -3.69 -1.39 32.74
N THR A 87 -4.60 -2.34 32.68
CA THR A 87 -5.22 -2.96 33.87
C THR A 87 -4.84 -4.43 33.94
N ASP A 88 -4.29 -4.84 35.08
CA ASP A 88 -4.05 -6.24 35.39
C ASP A 88 -4.69 -6.57 36.75
N SER A 89 -5.55 -7.59 36.78
CA SER A 89 -6.33 -8.01 37.94
C SER A 89 -7.23 -6.87 38.50
N SER A 90 -6.77 -6.11 39.47
CA SER A 90 -7.51 -5.01 40.09
C SER A 90 -6.70 -3.70 40.12
N CYS A 91 -5.59 -3.65 39.41
CA CYS A 91 -4.69 -2.51 39.41
C CYS A 91 -4.59 -1.93 37.99
N THR A 92 -4.76 -0.60 37.88
CA THR A 92 -4.64 0.15 36.63
C THR A 92 -3.48 1.13 36.73
N THR A 93 -2.61 1.14 35.73
CA THR A 93 -1.59 2.16 35.52
C THR A 93 -1.93 2.99 34.30
N THR A 94 -1.64 4.28 34.36
CA THR A 94 -1.93 5.24 33.30
C THR A 94 -0.64 5.81 32.73
N PHE A 95 -0.65 6.12 31.43
CA PHE A 95 0.46 6.75 30.72
C PHE A 95 -0.05 7.78 29.73
N GLY A 96 0.55 8.96 29.75
CA GLY A 96 0.41 10.02 28.75
C GLY A 96 -1.01 10.27 28.24
N THR A 97 -1.11 10.88 27.09
CA THR A 97 -2.39 11.09 26.40
C THR A 97 -2.24 10.60 24.97
N PHE A 98 -3.09 9.72 24.54
CA PHE A 98 -3.29 9.39 23.13
C PHE A 98 -4.23 10.43 22.51
N THR A 99 -3.90 10.97 21.35
CA THR A 99 -4.74 11.90 20.59
C THR A 99 -5.46 11.13 19.49
N GLU A 100 -6.78 10.97 19.64
CA GLU A 100 -7.63 10.46 18.55
C GLU A 100 -7.80 11.55 17.50
N LEU A 101 -7.42 11.27 16.25
CA LEU A 101 -7.37 12.27 15.18
C LEU A 101 -8.76 12.62 14.62
N ASN A 102 -9.74 11.73 14.75
CA ASN A 102 -11.14 11.99 14.43
C ASN A 102 -11.93 12.54 15.64
N ASP A 103 -11.25 12.71 16.78
CA ASP A 103 -11.86 13.22 17.99
C ASP A 103 -11.98 14.73 17.86
N ALA A 104 -13.01 15.15 17.33
CA ALA A 104 -13.43 16.51 17.38
C ALA A 104 -13.84 17.14 16.08
N ASN A 105 -14.89 17.59 16.05
CA ASN A 105 -15.53 18.91 15.87
C ASN A 105 -14.60 20.13 15.66
N SER A 106 -13.36 19.94 15.25
CA SER A 106 -12.49 21.04 14.82
C SER A 106 -12.61 21.30 13.33
N CYS A 107 -13.81 21.12 12.84
CA CYS A 107 -14.16 21.65 11.56
C CYS A 107 -14.56 23.11 11.75
N SER A 108 -13.62 24.01 11.73
CA SER A 108 -13.94 25.39 11.42
C SER A 108 -14.22 25.45 9.93
N VAL A 109 -15.47 25.71 9.56
CA VAL A 109 -15.81 26.03 8.17
C VAL A 109 -15.00 27.27 7.81
N MET A 110 -14.10 27.14 6.85
CA MET A 110 -13.36 28.30 6.32
C MET A 110 -14.12 28.79 5.10
N PHE A 111 -15.01 29.75 5.30
CA PHE A 111 -15.67 30.43 4.20
C PHE A 111 -14.66 31.28 3.41
N SER A 112 -14.93 31.46 2.14
CA SER A 112 -14.11 32.35 1.31
C SER A 112 -14.31 33.84 1.66
N ASP A 113 -15.45 34.19 2.25
CA ASP A 113 -15.82 35.53 2.72
C ASP A 113 -16.97 35.41 3.75
N ILE A 114 -17.43 36.53 4.32
CA ILE A 114 -18.62 36.58 5.17
C ILE A 114 -19.90 36.27 4.40
N ILE A 115 -20.94 35.86 5.09
CA ILE A 115 -22.27 35.56 4.53
C ILE A 115 -23.35 36.40 5.20
N ILE A 116 -24.52 36.50 4.53
CA ILE A 116 -25.78 36.84 5.19
C ILE A 116 -26.30 35.55 5.82
N SER A 117 -26.40 35.53 7.17
CA SER A 117 -26.81 34.32 7.93
C SER A 117 -28.28 34.34 8.32
N GLU A 118 -28.89 35.50 8.57
CA GLU A 118 -30.30 35.65 8.84
C GLU A 118 -30.86 36.95 8.26
N VAL A 119 -32.08 36.90 7.76
CA VAL A 119 -32.86 38.06 7.34
C VAL A 119 -34.19 38.01 8.08
N PHE A 120 -34.46 39.06 8.85
CA PHE A 120 -35.62 39.19 9.68
C PHE A 120 -36.40 40.46 9.33
N ASP A 121 -37.67 40.32 8.94
CA ASP A 121 -38.58 41.41 8.71
C ASP A 121 -39.79 41.28 9.64
N ASN A 122 -40.14 42.35 10.39
CA ASN A 122 -41.26 42.39 11.28
C ASN A 122 -42.48 43.03 10.58
N ASN A 123 -43.65 42.38 10.72
CA ASN A 123 -44.96 42.77 10.14
C ASN A 123 -45.46 44.18 10.56
N GLY A 124 -44.64 45.14 10.64
CA GLY A 124 -45.03 46.52 10.94
C GLY A 124 -44.31 47.53 10.01
N GLY A 125 -43.49 47.08 9.11
CA GLY A 125 -42.76 47.89 8.15
C GLY A 125 -41.75 48.84 8.73
N SER A 126 -41.36 48.66 9.99
CA SER A 126 -40.49 49.60 10.69
C SER A 126 -39.25 48.99 11.35
N LEU A 127 -39.17 47.66 11.45
CA LEU A 127 -38.04 46.96 12.06
C LEU A 127 -37.58 45.82 11.17
N GLY A 128 -36.31 45.77 10.86
CA GLY A 128 -35.67 44.64 10.22
C GLY A 128 -34.26 44.44 10.76
N TYR A 129 -33.83 43.22 10.74
CA TYR A 129 -32.45 42.81 11.02
C TYR A 129 -31.86 42.09 9.86
N ILE A 130 -30.59 42.36 9.60
CA ILE A 130 -29.75 41.51 8.71
C ILE A 130 -28.58 41.07 9.56
N GLU A 131 -28.43 39.78 9.72
CA GLU A 131 -27.32 39.17 10.40
C GLU A 131 -26.24 38.76 9.36
N VAL A 132 -25.00 39.01 9.71
CA VAL A 132 -23.84 38.55 8.93
C VAL A 132 -22.96 37.66 9.81
N PHE A 133 -22.43 36.59 9.22
CA PHE A 133 -21.55 35.66 9.90
C PHE A 133 -20.17 35.61 9.23
N ASN A 134 -19.14 35.54 10.05
CA ASN A 134 -17.75 35.37 9.60
C ASN A 134 -17.26 33.94 9.88
N GLY A 135 -17.13 33.12 8.85
CA GLY A 135 -16.51 31.79 8.89
C GLY A 135 -15.16 31.72 8.20
N THR A 136 -14.44 32.87 8.04
CA THR A 136 -13.22 32.93 7.21
C THR A 136 -11.94 32.45 7.89
N GLY A 137 -12.00 32.07 9.17
CA GLY A 137 -10.83 31.65 9.96
C GLY A 137 -10.00 32.85 10.50
N SER A 138 -10.42 34.10 10.25
CA SER A 138 -9.73 35.28 10.73
C SER A 138 -10.68 36.48 10.86
N PRO A 139 -10.36 37.49 11.71
CA PRO A 139 -11.18 38.69 11.82
C PRO A 139 -11.29 39.45 10.50
N VAL A 140 -12.48 39.93 10.16
CA VAL A 140 -12.79 40.67 8.94
C VAL A 140 -13.23 42.09 9.30
N ASN A 141 -12.65 43.08 8.62
CA ASN A 141 -13.06 44.50 8.75
C ASN A 141 -14.16 44.82 7.73
N LEU A 142 -15.34 45.17 8.22
CA LEU A 142 -16.54 45.39 7.43
C LEU A 142 -16.61 46.76 6.72
N SER A 143 -15.59 47.64 6.84
CA SER A 143 -15.61 48.99 6.25
C SER A 143 -15.72 49.01 4.72
N ASN A 144 -15.39 47.90 4.04
CA ASN A 144 -15.46 47.78 2.59
C ASN A 144 -16.67 46.97 2.11
N TYR A 145 -17.56 46.58 3.04
CA TYR A 145 -18.74 45.81 2.72
C TYR A 145 -19.95 46.70 2.65
N THR A 146 -20.87 46.35 1.76
CA THR A 146 -22.19 46.98 1.61
C THR A 146 -23.25 45.92 1.32
N ILE A 147 -24.49 46.19 1.72
CA ILE A 147 -25.63 45.40 1.31
C ILE A 147 -26.54 46.28 0.46
N ASP A 148 -26.68 45.96 -0.80
CA ASP A 148 -27.57 46.66 -1.73
C ASP A 148 -28.95 46.02 -1.70
N ARG A 149 -29.96 46.85 -1.52
CA ARG A 149 -31.37 46.45 -1.59
C ARG A 149 -31.97 46.81 -2.96
N TYR A 150 -32.70 45.89 -3.52
CA TYR A 150 -33.54 46.05 -4.69
C TYR A 150 -35.00 45.86 -4.28
N GLY A 151 -35.85 46.87 -4.54
CA GLY A 151 -37.24 46.88 -4.07
C GLY A 151 -38.19 46.02 -4.84
N ASP A 152 -37.73 45.03 -5.62
CA ASP A 152 -38.50 44.06 -6.41
C ASP A 152 -37.48 43.07 -7.00
N LEU A 153 -37.81 41.78 -7.06
CA LEU A 153 -36.97 40.72 -7.63
C LEU A 153 -36.58 40.98 -9.09
N SER A 154 -37.44 41.66 -9.83
CA SER A 154 -37.25 41.98 -11.27
C SER A 154 -36.41 43.24 -11.51
N THR A 155 -36.22 44.07 -10.52
CA THR A 155 -35.50 45.34 -10.69
C THR A 155 -33.99 45.16 -10.66
N THR A 156 -33.29 45.90 -11.54
CA THR A 156 -31.84 45.96 -11.57
C THR A 156 -31.29 47.28 -10.97
N THR A 157 -32.18 48.10 -10.44
CA THR A 157 -31.85 49.41 -9.86
C THR A 157 -31.79 49.28 -8.35
N VAL A 158 -30.62 49.55 -7.78
CA VAL A 158 -30.45 49.64 -6.32
C VAL A 158 -31.37 50.73 -5.76
N THR A 159 -32.26 50.34 -4.85
CA THR A 159 -33.18 51.28 -4.18
C THR A 159 -32.57 51.84 -2.91
N HIS A 160 -31.68 51.11 -2.30
CA HIS A 160 -30.98 51.53 -1.09
C HIS A 160 -29.68 50.74 -0.90
N THR A 161 -28.67 51.36 -0.26
CA THR A 161 -27.42 50.68 0.15
C THR A 161 -27.23 50.84 1.64
N TYR A 162 -27.17 49.73 2.35
CA TYR A 162 -26.82 49.68 3.77
C TYR A 162 -25.30 49.57 3.92
N THR A 163 -24.73 50.41 4.76
CA THR A 163 -23.28 50.42 5.03
C THR A 163 -23.02 50.04 6.49
N PHE A 164 -21.94 49.32 6.71
CA PHE A 164 -21.50 48.98 8.05
C PHE A 164 -20.79 50.16 8.72
N PRO A 165 -20.87 50.28 10.07
CA PRO A 165 -20.14 51.30 10.81
C PRO A 165 -18.64 51.22 10.53
N ASN A 166 -18.03 52.39 10.37
CA ASN A 166 -16.62 52.47 10.02
C ASN A 166 -15.72 51.84 11.10
N GLY A 167 -14.87 50.89 10.69
CA GLY A 167 -13.96 50.16 11.58
C GLY A 167 -14.59 49.03 12.35
N LEU A 168 -15.83 48.66 12.05
CA LEU A 168 -16.46 47.46 12.63
C LEU A 168 -15.71 46.21 12.15
N ILE A 169 -15.34 45.36 13.11
CA ILE A 169 -14.62 44.09 12.87
C ILE A 169 -15.49 42.99 13.39
N ILE A 170 -15.75 41.99 12.56
CA ILE A 170 -16.39 40.72 12.95
C ILE A 170 -15.30 39.66 13.17
N GLN A 171 -15.31 39.02 14.36
CA GLN A 171 -14.33 37.98 14.68
C GLN A 171 -14.63 36.70 13.91
N ASP A 172 -13.67 35.78 13.83
CA ASP A 172 -13.93 34.47 13.28
C ASP A 172 -14.97 33.70 14.11
N GLN A 173 -15.88 33.02 13.43
CA GLN A 173 -17.03 32.30 14.03
C GLN A 173 -17.99 33.23 14.83
N GLU A 174 -18.02 34.50 14.52
CA GLU A 174 -18.93 35.48 15.11
C GLU A 174 -20.10 35.77 14.15
N ALA A 175 -21.31 35.88 14.67
CA ALA A 175 -22.46 36.45 13.99
C ALA A 175 -22.73 37.86 14.57
N LEU A 176 -22.94 38.85 13.70
CA LEU A 176 -23.28 40.21 14.09
C LEU A 176 -24.66 40.60 13.53
N VAL A 177 -25.54 41.07 14.38
CA VAL A 177 -26.89 41.52 14.06
C VAL A 177 -26.91 43.04 13.80
N GLY A 178 -27.13 43.40 12.56
CA GLY A 178 -27.34 44.81 12.19
C GLY A 178 -28.80 45.19 12.09
N ARG A 179 -29.17 46.28 12.74
CA ARG A 179 -30.53 46.79 12.72
C ARG A 179 -30.75 47.78 11.57
N ILE A 180 -31.90 47.63 10.92
CA ILE A 180 -32.44 48.57 9.94
C ILE A 180 -33.67 49.22 10.52
N ASN A 181 -33.76 50.55 10.50
CA ASN A 181 -34.78 51.38 11.15
C ASN A 181 -34.75 51.41 12.67
N SER A 182 -35.60 52.30 13.26
CA SER A 182 -35.69 52.52 14.70
C SER A 182 -36.78 51.66 15.36
N GLY A 183 -36.51 51.12 16.54
CA GLY A 183 -37.49 50.40 17.35
C GLY A 183 -37.12 48.96 17.73
N GLY A 184 -35.82 48.61 17.74
CA GLY A 184 -35.30 47.30 18.03
C GLY A 184 -35.53 46.82 19.45
N SER A 185 -35.38 45.50 19.66
CA SER A 185 -35.50 44.82 20.95
C SER A 185 -34.25 44.98 21.83
N GLY A 186 -33.16 45.58 21.30
CA GLY A 186 -31.86 45.72 22.00
C GLY A 186 -30.97 44.48 21.90
N ILE A 187 -31.23 43.63 20.90
CA ILE A 187 -30.40 42.47 20.54
C ILE A 187 -29.41 42.77 19.44
N GLU A 188 -29.57 43.93 18.79
CA GLU A 188 -28.67 44.38 17.74
C GLU A 188 -27.28 44.72 18.26
N ASP A 189 -26.24 44.34 17.52
CA ASP A 189 -24.82 44.68 17.76
C ASP A 189 -24.45 46.03 17.20
N PHE A 190 -25.14 46.45 16.12
CA PHE A 190 -24.92 47.74 15.47
C PHE A 190 -26.14 48.19 14.68
N ASP A 191 -26.16 49.51 14.34
CA ASP A 191 -27.11 50.06 13.41
C ASP A 191 -26.42 50.21 12.02
N TYR A 192 -27.07 49.75 10.98
CA TYR A 192 -26.63 50.08 9.62
C TYR A 192 -26.71 51.58 9.39
N GLU A 193 -25.72 52.18 8.75
CA GLU A 193 -25.79 53.57 8.34
C GLU A 193 -26.76 53.70 7.16
N ASN A 194 -27.44 54.87 7.08
CA ASN A 194 -28.47 55.20 6.07
C ASN A 194 -29.74 54.36 6.11
N THR A 195 -30.28 54.07 7.27
CA THR A 195 -31.40 53.19 7.52
C THR A 195 -32.79 53.81 7.35
N THR A 196 -33.04 54.67 6.37
CA THR A 196 -34.33 55.33 6.20
C THR A 196 -35.43 54.50 5.56
N ASN A 197 -35.10 53.33 5.01
CA ASN A 197 -36.03 52.42 4.33
C ASN A 197 -35.78 50.98 4.81
N GLY A 198 -36.79 50.36 5.38
CA GLY A 198 -36.82 48.92 5.63
C GLY A 198 -36.90 48.10 4.34
N PHE A 199 -36.97 46.80 4.47
CA PHE A 199 -37.18 45.88 3.35
C PHE A 199 -38.47 45.06 3.59
N ASN A 200 -38.96 44.44 2.57
CA ASN A 200 -40.16 43.59 2.58
C ASN A 200 -39.94 42.32 1.73
N ALA A 201 -40.91 41.43 1.69
CA ALA A 201 -40.78 40.08 1.16
C ALA A 201 -40.38 39.95 -0.31
N ASP A 202 -40.60 40.94 -1.15
CA ASP A 202 -40.19 40.95 -2.55
C ASP A 202 -38.88 41.66 -2.84
N ASP A 203 -38.18 42.03 -1.76
CA ASP A 203 -36.86 42.67 -1.85
C ASP A 203 -35.74 41.65 -2.03
N ARG A 204 -34.72 42.04 -2.80
CA ARG A 204 -33.46 41.32 -2.90
C ARG A 204 -32.38 42.09 -2.16
N LEU A 205 -31.57 41.34 -1.42
CA LEU A 205 -30.42 41.85 -0.66
C LEU A 205 -29.14 41.21 -1.20
N GLU A 206 -28.24 42.02 -1.73
CA GLU A 206 -26.96 41.59 -2.25
C GLU A 206 -25.82 42.12 -1.38
N LEU A 207 -24.97 41.21 -0.87
CA LEU A 207 -23.79 41.55 -0.08
C LEU A 207 -22.58 41.69 -1.01
N PHE A 208 -21.91 42.86 -0.91
CA PHE A 208 -20.71 43.17 -1.69
C PHE A 208 -19.50 43.34 -0.81
N ASN A 209 -18.34 42.92 -1.29
CA ASN A 209 -17.03 43.23 -0.78
C ASN A 209 -16.23 44.02 -1.84
N ASN A 210 -15.84 45.28 -1.54
CA ASN A 210 -15.15 46.17 -2.49
C ASN A 210 -15.86 46.23 -3.87
N GLY A 211 -17.19 46.23 -3.89
CA GLY A 211 -17.99 46.30 -5.12
C GLY A 211 -18.10 44.96 -5.89
N THR A 212 -17.59 43.85 -5.32
CA THR A 212 -17.79 42.51 -5.87
C THR A 212 -18.93 41.82 -5.11
N LEU A 213 -19.95 41.36 -5.83
CA LEU A 213 -21.04 40.57 -5.25
C LEU A 213 -20.48 39.25 -4.70
N ILE A 214 -20.74 38.98 -3.41
CA ILE A 214 -20.28 37.78 -2.72
C ILE A 214 -21.41 36.89 -2.25
N ASP A 215 -22.55 37.47 -1.85
CA ASP A 215 -23.69 36.70 -1.34
C ASP A 215 -25.02 37.36 -1.75
N ASP A 216 -26.07 36.57 -1.98
CA ASP A 216 -27.38 37.03 -2.43
C ASP A 216 -28.49 36.39 -1.62
N PHE A 217 -29.44 37.20 -1.18
CA PHE A 217 -30.67 36.77 -0.55
C PHE A 217 -31.87 37.41 -1.26
N HIS A 218 -32.86 36.62 -1.61
CA HIS A 218 -34.17 37.10 -2.00
C HIS A 218 -35.26 36.07 -1.70
N ASP A 219 -36.50 36.56 -1.44
CA ASP A 219 -37.64 35.69 -1.27
C ASP A 219 -38.37 35.54 -2.61
N GLU A 220 -38.75 34.35 -2.99
CA GLU A 220 -39.57 34.05 -4.16
C GLU A 220 -41.07 34.23 -3.89
N ILE A 221 -41.46 34.57 -2.65
CA ILE A 221 -42.85 34.67 -2.24
C ILE A 221 -43.32 36.13 -2.36
N ASP A 222 -44.05 36.45 -3.42
CA ASP A 222 -44.61 37.78 -3.69
C ASP A 222 -45.55 38.24 -2.56
N GLY A 223 -45.21 39.35 -1.89
CA GLY A 223 -46.14 40.19 -1.15
C GLY A 223 -46.48 39.79 0.27
N THR A 224 -45.75 38.96 0.97
CA THR A 224 -45.87 38.72 2.41
C THR A 224 -45.00 39.71 3.19
N VAL A 225 -45.57 40.36 4.21
CA VAL A 225 -44.88 41.17 5.21
C VAL A 225 -44.70 40.31 6.44
N GLY A 226 -43.50 40.38 7.02
CA GLY A 226 -43.14 39.64 8.21
C GLY A 226 -42.64 38.23 7.94
N TYR A 227 -41.36 38.08 7.83
CA TYR A 227 -40.70 36.80 7.61
C TYR A 227 -39.36 36.71 8.37
N VAL A 228 -38.95 35.48 8.61
CA VAL A 228 -37.62 35.15 9.15
C VAL A 228 -37.03 34.07 8.30
N TYR A 229 -35.89 34.36 7.67
CA TYR A 229 -35.10 33.40 6.90
C TYR A 229 -33.75 33.21 7.56
N ARG A 230 -33.41 31.96 7.86
CA ARG A 230 -32.11 31.55 8.38
C ARG A 230 -31.39 30.74 7.39
N ARG A 231 -30.13 31.08 7.18
CA ARG A 231 -29.21 30.29 6.37
C ARG A 231 -28.98 28.94 7.01
N ASN A 232 -29.06 27.86 6.26
CA ASN A 232 -28.77 26.53 6.75
C ASN A 232 -27.31 26.41 7.18
N THR A 233 -27.05 25.67 8.23
CA THR A 233 -25.71 25.60 8.85
C THR A 233 -24.72 24.70 8.09
N ASP A 234 -25.19 23.95 7.09
CA ASP A 234 -24.43 23.00 6.27
C ASP A 234 -23.93 23.58 4.93
N ILE A 235 -23.98 24.93 4.77
CA ILE A 235 -23.48 25.59 3.58
C ILE A 235 -21.95 25.69 3.57
N SER A 236 -21.36 25.80 2.36
CA SER A 236 -19.91 25.89 2.16
C SER A 236 -19.35 27.32 2.14
N GLY A 237 -20.19 28.35 2.29
CA GLY A 237 -19.79 29.75 2.28
C GLY A 237 -20.76 30.68 1.53
N PRO A 238 -20.32 31.90 1.17
CA PRO A 238 -21.16 32.84 0.46
C PRO A 238 -21.50 32.34 -0.94
N ASN A 239 -22.72 32.68 -1.39
CA ASN A 239 -23.23 32.29 -2.71
C ASN A 239 -23.82 33.49 -3.44
N PRO A 240 -23.16 34.01 -4.48
CA PRO A 240 -23.64 35.15 -5.25
C PRO A 240 -24.87 34.83 -6.16
N ASN A 241 -25.36 33.58 -6.10
CA ASN A 241 -26.56 33.16 -6.78
C ASN A 241 -27.52 32.54 -5.76
N PHE A 242 -28.58 33.22 -5.47
CA PHE A 242 -29.57 32.74 -4.52
C PHE A 242 -30.02 31.29 -4.79
N THR A 243 -30.07 30.50 -3.73
CA THR A 243 -30.51 29.09 -3.78
C THR A 243 -31.44 28.83 -2.61
N THR A 244 -32.72 28.63 -2.89
CA THR A 244 -33.78 28.43 -1.88
C THR A 244 -33.45 27.30 -0.90
N SER A 245 -32.77 26.23 -1.35
CA SER A 245 -32.38 25.11 -0.49
C SER A 245 -31.34 25.46 0.58
N GLU A 246 -30.70 26.61 0.51
CA GLU A 246 -29.77 27.09 1.53
C GLU A 246 -30.45 27.85 2.68
N TRP A 247 -31.76 28.03 2.59
CA TRP A 247 -32.53 28.83 3.53
C TRP A 247 -33.69 28.07 4.12
N THR A 248 -33.96 28.34 5.39
CA THR A 248 -35.16 27.82 6.11
C THR A 248 -35.97 28.98 6.63
N THR A 249 -37.31 28.93 6.40
CA THR A 249 -38.24 29.93 6.87
C THR A 249 -38.74 29.59 8.26
N PHE A 250 -38.86 30.63 9.12
CA PHE A 250 -39.37 30.51 10.48
C PHE A 250 -40.60 31.40 10.67
N THR A 251 -41.24 31.25 11.82
CA THR A 251 -42.43 32.05 12.17
C THR A 251 -42.05 33.52 12.34
N GLU A 252 -42.88 34.41 11.80
CA GLU A 252 -42.73 35.84 12.00
C GLU A 252 -42.45 36.20 13.47
N GLY A 253 -41.47 37.08 13.71
CA GLY A 253 -41.09 37.52 15.04
C GLY A 253 -40.24 36.52 15.84
N ASP A 254 -39.76 35.45 15.24
CA ASP A 254 -38.82 34.52 15.90
C ASP A 254 -37.40 35.09 15.94
N GLU A 255 -37.06 35.72 17.08
CA GLU A 255 -35.73 36.29 17.36
C GLU A 255 -34.81 35.32 18.13
N SER A 256 -35.19 34.02 18.21
CA SER A 256 -34.59 33.10 19.19
C SER A 256 -33.10 32.76 18.94
N ASP A 257 -32.58 32.96 17.74
CA ASP A 257 -31.18 32.69 17.38
C ASP A 257 -30.45 33.86 16.71
N LEU A 258 -31.05 35.05 16.66
CA LEU A 258 -30.33 36.26 16.22
C LEU A 258 -29.05 36.45 17.07
N GLY A 259 -27.91 36.63 16.39
CA GLY A 259 -26.59 36.68 17.00
C GLY A 259 -25.94 35.30 17.20
N ILE A 260 -26.57 34.23 16.68
CA ILE A 260 -26.07 32.85 16.81
C ILE A 260 -26.14 32.14 15.47
N TYR A 261 -25.06 32.05 14.78
CA TYR A 261 -24.94 31.16 13.63
C TYR A 261 -23.87 30.10 13.90
N ASN A 262 -24.29 28.86 13.99
CA ASN A 262 -23.39 27.73 14.20
C ASN A 262 -23.18 27.02 12.86
N ALA A 263 -22.21 27.48 12.09
CA ALA A 263 -21.83 26.77 10.88
C ALA A 263 -21.52 25.32 11.21
N SER A 264 -22.39 24.43 10.77
CA SER A 264 -22.21 22.99 10.97
C SER A 264 -21.43 22.43 9.80
N SER A 265 -20.17 22.23 10.01
CA SER A 265 -19.36 21.52 9.04
C SER A 265 -19.46 20.03 9.31
N VAL A 266 -19.96 19.29 8.35
CA VAL A 266 -19.94 17.84 8.37
C VAL A 266 -18.67 17.39 7.65
N PRO A 267 -17.79 16.60 8.30
CA PRO A 267 -16.60 16.07 7.63
C PRO A 267 -16.98 15.23 6.40
N PRO A 268 -16.11 15.11 5.40
CA PRO A 268 -16.31 14.18 4.29
C PRO A 268 -16.67 12.79 4.79
N LEU A 269 -17.71 12.19 4.21
CA LEU A 269 -18.11 10.82 4.56
C LEU A 269 -17.16 9.82 3.91
N ILE A 270 -16.49 9.00 4.71
CA ILE A 270 -15.68 7.90 4.21
C ILE A 270 -16.59 6.70 3.96
N ASN A 271 -16.77 6.33 2.70
CA ASN A 271 -17.65 5.23 2.29
C ASN A 271 -16.94 3.87 2.37
N THR A 272 -15.64 3.85 2.10
CA THR A 272 -14.80 2.65 2.17
C THR A 272 -13.51 3.00 2.88
N GLN A 273 -13.24 2.31 3.97
CA GLN A 273 -11.99 2.44 4.73
C GLN A 273 -10.86 1.66 4.04
N PRO A 274 -9.59 2.08 4.19
CA PRO A 274 -8.46 1.25 3.80
C PRO A 274 -8.48 -0.07 4.56
N SER A 275 -8.07 -1.14 3.89
CA SER A 275 -7.91 -2.47 4.51
C SER A 275 -6.43 -2.82 4.58
N ASP A 276 -6.08 -3.70 5.52
CA ASP A 276 -4.74 -4.27 5.62
C ASP A 276 -4.31 -4.87 4.29
N SER A 277 -3.04 -4.66 3.94
CA SER A 277 -2.43 -5.16 2.71
C SER A 277 -1.37 -6.20 3.08
N SER A 278 -1.45 -7.38 2.45
CA SER A 278 -0.52 -8.49 2.68
C SER A 278 -0.04 -9.03 1.34
N ASP A 279 1.11 -8.51 0.88
CA ASP A 279 1.74 -8.87 -0.40
C ASP A 279 3.17 -8.31 -0.39
N CYS A 280 3.92 -8.47 -1.47
CA CYS A 280 5.17 -7.74 -1.68
C CYS A 280 4.96 -6.32 -2.24
N THR A 281 3.75 -5.95 -2.55
CA THR A 281 3.34 -4.59 -2.94
C THR A 281 2.30 -4.07 -1.97
N ALA A 282 2.58 -2.96 -1.28
CA ALA A 282 1.57 -2.33 -0.45
C ALA A 282 0.58 -1.56 -1.31
N SER A 283 -0.71 -1.83 -1.15
CA SER A 283 -1.77 -1.12 -1.86
C SER A 283 -2.94 -0.84 -0.91
N PHE A 284 -3.30 0.44 -0.77
CA PHE A 284 -4.40 0.89 0.06
C PHE A 284 -5.33 1.76 -0.76
N SER A 285 -6.63 1.59 -0.58
CA SER A 285 -7.64 2.39 -1.27
C SER A 285 -8.69 2.91 -0.30
N VAL A 286 -9.20 4.09 -0.59
CA VAL A 286 -10.28 4.75 0.14
C VAL A 286 -11.30 5.30 -0.83
N SER A 287 -12.57 5.35 -0.44
CA SER A 287 -13.56 6.15 -1.14
C SER A 287 -14.28 7.08 -0.16
N ALA A 288 -14.52 8.31 -0.59
CA ALA A 288 -15.20 9.30 0.23
C ALA A 288 -16.15 10.14 -0.63
N THR A 289 -17.15 10.72 0.03
CA THR A 289 -18.10 11.67 -0.55
C THR A 289 -17.97 13.00 0.19
N ALA A 290 -17.89 14.08 -0.57
CA ALA A 290 -17.93 15.43 -0.04
C ALA A 290 -19.28 15.66 0.66
N SER A 291 -19.26 16.24 1.84
CA SER A 291 -20.48 16.53 2.60
C SER A 291 -21.15 17.81 2.12
N ASN A 292 -20.37 18.76 1.60
CA ASN A 292 -20.86 20.06 1.13
C ASN A 292 -20.71 20.23 -0.39
N GLY A 293 -20.43 19.14 -1.15
CA GLY A 293 -20.28 19.17 -2.61
C GLY A 293 -18.97 19.78 -3.12
N GLY A 294 -18.01 20.06 -2.22
CA GLY A 294 -16.67 20.56 -2.55
C GLY A 294 -15.77 19.49 -3.15
N MET A 295 -14.63 19.91 -3.67
CA MET A 295 -13.60 18.97 -4.15
C MET A 295 -12.87 18.35 -2.98
N LEU A 296 -12.63 17.03 -3.05
CA LEU A 296 -11.84 16.31 -2.05
C LEU A 296 -10.36 16.30 -2.43
N SER A 297 -9.53 16.51 -1.44
CA SER A 297 -8.09 16.29 -1.50
C SER A 297 -7.69 15.20 -0.50
N TYR A 298 -6.60 14.50 -0.79
CA TYR A 298 -6.14 13.35 -0.03
C TYR A 298 -4.67 13.55 0.32
N GLN A 299 -4.25 13.10 1.51
CA GLN A 299 -2.85 12.99 1.90
C GLN A 299 -2.68 11.75 2.76
N TRP A 300 -1.85 10.81 2.30
CA TRP A 300 -1.52 9.61 3.05
C TRP A 300 -0.42 9.86 4.08
N TYR A 301 -0.53 9.19 5.22
CA TYR A 301 0.40 9.22 6.33
C TYR A 301 0.80 7.81 6.73
N PHE A 302 1.99 7.65 7.30
CA PHE A 302 2.46 6.38 7.81
C PHE A 302 3.16 6.51 9.17
N ASN A 303 3.21 5.39 9.90
CA ASN A 303 4.00 5.21 11.11
C ASN A 303 4.76 3.89 11.04
N GLU A 304 6.00 3.88 11.46
CA GLU A 304 6.89 2.70 11.35
C GLU A 304 6.53 1.55 12.30
N ASN A 305 5.70 1.82 13.32
CA ASN A 305 5.27 0.85 14.33
C ASN A 305 6.44 0.11 15.04
N ASN A 306 7.63 0.75 15.06
CA ASN A 306 8.85 0.15 15.63
C ASN A 306 9.20 0.65 17.04
N GLY A 307 8.31 1.43 17.66
CA GLY A 307 8.50 2.04 18.98
C GLY A 307 9.45 3.25 19.00
N SER A 308 10.01 3.64 17.85
CA SER A 308 10.98 4.75 17.75
C SER A 308 10.33 6.06 17.29
N ASN A 309 9.30 6.00 16.46
CA ASN A 309 8.57 7.16 15.96
C ASN A 309 7.30 7.38 16.76
N THR A 310 7.07 8.58 17.20
CA THR A 310 5.95 8.93 18.07
C THR A 310 4.70 9.33 17.30
N ASN A 311 4.83 9.74 16.02
CA ASN A 311 3.72 10.30 15.24
C ASN A 311 3.69 9.73 13.82
N PHE A 312 2.53 9.79 13.20
CA PHE A 312 2.38 9.59 11.76
C PHE A 312 3.02 10.75 11.00
N ILE A 313 3.71 10.44 9.91
CA ILE A 313 4.35 11.40 9.01
C ILE A 313 3.86 11.19 7.58
N GLU A 314 3.94 12.24 6.76
CA GLU A 314 3.46 12.19 5.38
C GLU A 314 4.20 11.16 4.53
N VAL A 315 3.43 10.42 3.74
CA VAL A 315 3.98 9.54 2.70
C VAL A 315 4.54 10.39 1.58
N ASN A 316 5.86 10.35 1.41
CA ASN A 316 6.58 10.98 0.29
C ASN A 316 7.95 10.31 0.11
N SER A 317 8.60 10.60 -1.01
CA SER A 317 9.90 10.00 -1.36
C SER A 317 11.07 10.38 -0.43
N THR A 318 10.92 11.45 0.36
CA THR A 318 11.93 11.84 1.36
C THR A 318 11.79 10.99 2.62
N ASN A 319 10.55 10.71 3.03
CA ASN A 319 10.25 9.97 4.25
C ASN A 319 10.32 8.45 4.05
N LEU A 320 10.06 7.96 2.82
CA LEU A 320 10.14 6.54 2.42
C LEU A 320 11.08 6.34 1.21
N PRO A 321 12.39 6.55 1.37
CA PRO A 321 13.33 6.54 0.24
C PRO A 321 13.60 5.14 -0.32
N SER A 322 13.24 4.07 0.37
CA SER A 322 13.50 2.68 -0.02
C SER A 322 12.44 2.10 -0.95
N VAL A 323 11.29 2.74 -1.08
CA VAL A 323 10.17 2.28 -1.91
C VAL A 323 9.83 3.29 -3.01
N THR A 324 9.22 2.80 -4.08
CA THR A 324 8.64 3.65 -5.12
C THR A 324 7.18 3.92 -4.76
N ILE A 325 6.82 5.21 -4.69
CA ILE A 325 5.51 5.70 -4.24
C ILE A 325 4.69 6.15 -5.43
N SER A 326 3.41 5.79 -5.43
CA SER A 326 2.41 6.31 -6.36
C SER A 326 1.10 6.55 -5.62
N GLY A 327 0.49 7.71 -5.83
CA GLY A 327 -0.82 8.05 -5.29
C GLY A 327 -0.85 8.57 -3.86
N GLU A 328 0.26 9.14 -3.35
CA GLU A 328 0.36 9.71 -2.00
C GLU A 328 -0.69 10.80 -1.69
N THR A 329 -1.24 11.42 -2.74
CA THR A 329 -2.31 12.44 -2.65
C THR A 329 -3.58 12.03 -3.42
N SER A 330 -3.83 10.74 -3.56
CA SER A 330 -4.99 10.21 -4.28
C SER A 330 -5.79 9.20 -3.45
N THR A 331 -6.90 8.73 -4.02
CA THR A 331 -7.75 7.71 -3.39
C THR A 331 -7.10 6.34 -3.25
N MET A 332 -5.97 6.12 -3.93
CA MET A 332 -5.23 4.86 -3.88
C MET A 332 -3.73 5.14 -3.74
N LEU A 333 -3.14 4.63 -2.67
CA LEU A 333 -1.70 4.59 -2.43
C LEU A 333 -1.15 3.24 -2.86
N THR A 334 -0.06 3.26 -3.64
CA THR A 334 0.68 2.04 -4.02
C THR A 334 2.17 2.23 -3.73
N LEU A 335 2.77 1.28 -3.02
CA LEU A 335 4.19 1.26 -2.67
C LEU A 335 4.82 -0.02 -3.25
N THR A 336 5.88 0.15 -4.05
CA THR A 336 6.58 -0.95 -4.72
C THR A 336 8.09 -0.87 -4.48
N GLY A 337 8.83 -1.87 -4.91
CA GLY A 337 10.28 -1.95 -4.72
C GLY A 337 10.66 -2.65 -3.41
N ASN A 338 11.50 -2.05 -2.58
CA ASN A 338 11.96 -2.68 -1.33
C ASN A 338 10.91 -2.56 -0.20
N THR A 339 9.73 -3.12 -0.41
CA THR A 339 8.60 -3.06 0.53
C THR A 339 8.82 -3.89 1.81
N ASN A 340 9.74 -4.84 1.81
CA ASN A 340 10.16 -5.52 3.04
C ASN A 340 10.72 -4.54 4.10
N SER A 341 11.25 -3.39 3.66
CA SER A 341 11.74 -2.34 4.58
C SER A 341 10.63 -1.60 5.33
N ILE A 342 9.38 -1.74 4.89
CA ILE A 342 8.20 -1.12 5.48
C ILE A 342 7.22 -2.16 6.05
N ASP A 343 7.71 -3.38 6.35
CA ASP A 343 6.91 -4.42 6.98
C ASP A 343 6.36 -3.95 8.34
N ASN A 344 5.08 -4.26 8.59
CA ASN A 344 4.32 -3.83 9.77
C ASN A 344 4.09 -2.31 9.90
N TYR A 345 4.38 -1.50 8.87
CA TYR A 345 4.04 -0.09 8.88
C TYR A 345 2.53 0.11 8.85
N GLN A 346 2.10 1.17 9.52
CA GLN A 346 0.69 1.57 9.62
C GLN A 346 0.43 2.77 8.71
N PHE A 347 -0.71 2.78 8.03
CA PHE A 347 -1.09 3.83 7.08
C PHE A 347 -2.51 4.30 7.33
N PHE A 348 -2.75 5.60 7.19
CA PHE A 348 -4.09 6.18 7.04
C PHE A 348 -4.05 7.34 6.05
N VAL A 349 -5.20 7.82 5.63
CA VAL A 349 -5.33 8.98 4.75
C VAL A 349 -6.16 10.09 5.42
N LEU A 350 -5.65 11.31 5.32
CA LEU A 350 -6.40 12.53 5.60
C LEU A 350 -7.15 12.95 4.35
N ILE A 351 -8.46 13.15 4.48
CA ILE A 351 -9.34 13.58 3.40
C ILE A 351 -9.88 14.96 3.77
N THR A 352 -9.61 15.95 2.95
CA THR A 352 -10.01 17.34 3.17
C THR A 352 -10.91 17.81 2.03
N GLU A 353 -12.07 18.35 2.37
CA GLU A 353 -12.95 19.03 1.43
C GLU A 353 -12.50 20.49 1.28
N VAL A 354 -12.42 20.99 0.06
CA VAL A 354 -12.04 22.40 -0.20
C VAL A 354 -13.08 23.34 0.42
N GLY A 355 -12.62 24.21 1.31
CA GLY A 355 -13.47 25.11 2.08
C GLY A 355 -14.21 24.46 3.25
N GLY A 356 -13.89 23.21 3.58
CA GLY A 356 -14.57 22.42 4.60
C GLY A 356 -13.64 21.67 5.54
N CYS A 357 -14.20 20.66 6.15
CA CYS A 357 -13.56 19.84 7.16
C CYS A 357 -12.68 18.74 6.59
N SER A 358 -11.84 18.25 7.45
CA SER A 358 -11.07 17.04 7.20
C SER A 358 -11.63 15.86 7.99
N ASN A 359 -11.47 14.67 7.43
CA ASN A 359 -11.71 13.40 8.09
C ASN A 359 -10.53 12.47 7.88
N TYR A 360 -10.24 11.63 8.86
CA TYR A 360 -9.17 10.64 8.79
C TYR A 360 -9.76 9.26 8.57
N SER A 361 -9.17 8.47 7.70
CA SER A 361 -9.54 7.07 7.58
C SER A 361 -9.12 6.26 8.81
N ASP A 362 -9.69 5.07 8.95
CA ASP A 362 -9.13 4.05 9.82
C ASP A 362 -7.69 3.74 9.40
N THR A 363 -6.91 3.25 10.36
CA THR A 363 -5.54 2.81 10.11
C THR A 363 -5.53 1.40 9.53
N ALA A 364 -4.79 1.20 8.45
CA ALA A 364 -4.51 -0.10 7.84
C ALA A 364 -3.03 -0.45 7.99
N ILE A 365 -2.71 -1.74 8.02
CA ILE A 365 -1.36 -2.26 8.23
C ILE A 365 -0.87 -2.92 6.95
N PHE A 366 0.39 -2.69 6.62
CA PHE A 366 1.08 -3.45 5.60
C PHE A 366 1.87 -4.60 6.24
N THR A 367 1.65 -5.81 5.77
CA THR A 367 2.45 -6.98 6.15
C THR A 367 3.14 -7.51 4.91
N TYR A 368 4.47 -7.45 4.90
CA TYR A 368 5.23 -8.01 3.78
C TYR A 368 5.07 -9.53 3.75
N GLN A 369 4.52 -10.05 2.68
CA GLN A 369 4.35 -11.47 2.48
C GLN A 369 4.53 -11.82 1.01
N ASP A 370 5.47 -12.70 0.74
CA ASP A 370 5.68 -13.27 -0.56
C ASP A 370 5.33 -14.76 -0.53
N ASN A 371 4.29 -15.12 -1.25
CA ASN A 371 3.78 -16.49 -1.35
C ASN A 371 3.74 -17.00 -2.80
N ILE A 372 4.34 -16.25 -3.74
CA ILE A 372 4.29 -16.55 -5.16
C ILE A 372 5.65 -17.08 -5.60
N ALA A 373 5.67 -18.24 -6.24
CA ALA A 373 6.90 -18.81 -6.77
C ALA A 373 7.34 -18.12 -8.07
N PRO A 374 8.68 -18.02 -8.32
CA PRO A 374 9.20 -17.45 -9.56
C PRO A 374 8.65 -18.14 -10.81
N VAL A 375 8.37 -17.37 -11.85
CA VAL A 375 7.85 -17.85 -13.14
C VAL A 375 9.00 -17.90 -14.15
N PRO A 376 9.30 -19.04 -14.80
CA PRO A 376 10.36 -19.16 -15.81
C PRO A 376 10.22 -18.13 -16.94
N ASP A 377 11.32 -17.45 -17.29
CA ASP A 377 11.33 -16.40 -18.32
C ASP A 377 11.16 -16.97 -19.75
N ILE A 378 11.58 -18.22 -19.93
CA ILE A 378 11.53 -18.92 -21.23
C ILE A 378 10.86 -20.27 -21.02
N THR A 379 9.81 -20.55 -21.78
CA THR A 379 9.08 -21.84 -21.72
C THR A 379 8.64 -22.24 -23.15
N PRO A 380 9.01 -23.45 -23.62
CA PRO A 380 9.94 -24.41 -23.02
C PRO A 380 11.41 -23.99 -23.17
N LEU A 381 12.32 -24.61 -22.38
CA LEU A 381 13.75 -24.51 -22.59
C LEU A 381 14.16 -25.29 -23.84
N ALA A 382 15.17 -24.78 -24.58
CA ALA A 382 15.70 -25.46 -25.72
C ALA A 382 16.41 -26.77 -25.30
N THR A 383 16.20 -27.85 -26.06
CA THR A 383 16.94 -29.10 -25.88
C THR A 383 18.45 -28.87 -26.09
N LEU A 384 19.26 -29.35 -25.18
CA LEU A 384 20.71 -29.38 -25.32
C LEU A 384 21.10 -30.62 -26.11
N THR A 385 21.94 -30.48 -27.14
CA THR A 385 22.37 -31.57 -27.97
C THR A 385 23.87 -31.59 -28.11
N ASP A 386 24.48 -32.78 -27.99
CA ASP A 386 25.89 -33.01 -28.27
C ASP A 386 26.11 -34.44 -28.77
N GLN A 387 27.26 -34.74 -29.33
CA GLN A 387 27.58 -36.11 -29.75
C GLN A 387 28.09 -36.95 -28.57
N CYS A 388 28.99 -36.39 -27.78
CA CYS A 388 29.71 -37.15 -26.75
C CYS A 388 29.25 -36.78 -25.33
N GLN A 389 29.25 -35.47 -25.01
CA GLN A 389 28.92 -35.01 -23.64
C GLN A 389 28.66 -33.51 -23.60
N ILE A 390 27.96 -33.08 -22.57
CA ILE A 390 27.80 -31.67 -22.23
C ILE A 390 28.64 -31.36 -20.98
N ASP A 391 29.65 -30.54 -21.16
CA ASP A 391 30.63 -30.20 -20.11
C ASP A 391 30.16 -29.08 -19.19
N MET A 392 29.28 -28.17 -19.67
CA MET A 392 28.82 -27.01 -18.94
C MET A 392 27.33 -26.78 -19.18
N LEU A 393 26.65 -26.37 -18.11
CA LEU A 393 25.26 -25.95 -18.14
C LEU A 393 25.19 -24.45 -17.96
N THR A 394 24.32 -23.79 -18.74
CA THR A 394 23.96 -22.38 -18.51
C THR A 394 22.62 -22.35 -17.75
N ALA A 395 22.64 -21.80 -16.56
CA ALA A 395 21.45 -21.71 -15.74
C ALA A 395 20.43 -20.73 -16.39
N PRO A 396 19.19 -21.16 -16.58
CA PRO A 396 18.11 -20.29 -17.03
C PRO A 396 17.65 -19.37 -15.91
N THR A 397 16.84 -18.35 -16.25
CA THR A 397 16.27 -17.41 -15.29
C THR A 397 14.76 -17.52 -15.20
N ALA A 398 14.24 -17.06 -14.07
CA ALA A 398 12.84 -16.86 -13.81
C ALA A 398 12.63 -15.46 -13.25
N THR A 399 11.44 -14.91 -13.40
CA THR A 399 11.05 -13.64 -12.81
C THR A 399 10.06 -13.88 -11.67
N ASP A 400 10.37 -13.31 -10.52
CA ASP A 400 9.51 -13.26 -9.35
C ASP A 400 8.89 -11.88 -9.19
N ASN A 401 7.67 -11.81 -8.65
CA ASN A 401 6.94 -10.56 -8.48
C ASN A 401 7.53 -9.64 -7.39
N CYS A 402 8.24 -10.21 -6.42
CA CYS A 402 8.78 -9.49 -5.28
C CYS A 402 10.28 -9.23 -5.37
N VAL A 403 11.06 -10.25 -5.74
CA VAL A 403 12.53 -10.15 -5.77
C VAL A 403 13.10 -9.95 -7.17
N GLY A 404 12.26 -10.05 -8.21
CA GLY A 404 12.68 -9.88 -9.60
C GLY A 404 13.38 -11.13 -10.17
N SER A 405 14.57 -11.00 -10.74
CA SER A 405 15.24 -12.11 -11.44
C SER A 405 15.83 -13.16 -10.50
N VAL A 406 15.45 -14.41 -10.69
CA VAL A 406 15.93 -15.60 -9.96
C VAL A 406 16.65 -16.52 -10.92
N THR A 407 17.83 -17.01 -10.54
CA THR A 407 18.62 -17.96 -11.35
C THR A 407 18.27 -19.39 -10.99
N GLY A 408 18.03 -20.21 -11.99
CA GLY A 408 17.76 -21.64 -11.84
C GLY A 408 18.95 -22.41 -11.26
N THR A 409 18.66 -23.36 -10.41
CA THR A 409 19.63 -24.30 -9.84
C THR A 409 19.25 -25.73 -10.21
N THR A 410 20.25 -26.62 -10.32
CA THR A 410 20.02 -28.05 -10.57
C THR A 410 20.98 -28.91 -9.77
N THR A 411 20.58 -30.13 -9.47
CA THR A 411 21.45 -31.15 -8.87
C THR A 411 22.21 -31.98 -9.91
N THR A 412 21.90 -31.79 -11.20
CA THR A 412 22.58 -32.48 -12.29
C THR A 412 24.03 -32.03 -12.39
N THR A 413 24.95 -32.99 -12.34
CA THR A 413 26.39 -32.72 -12.45
C THR A 413 26.86 -32.88 -13.88
N THR A 414 27.85 -32.11 -14.28
CA THR A 414 28.57 -32.25 -15.56
C THR A 414 29.88 -33.00 -15.35
N PRO A 415 30.42 -33.68 -16.39
CA PRO A 415 29.87 -33.83 -17.75
C PRO A 415 28.65 -34.78 -17.80
N ILE A 416 27.70 -34.47 -18.68
CA ILE A 416 26.54 -35.33 -18.97
C ILE A 416 26.86 -36.15 -20.20
N THR A 417 27.01 -37.47 -20.04
CA THR A 417 27.47 -38.40 -21.09
C THR A 417 26.38 -39.25 -21.70
N SER A 418 25.10 -39.07 -21.27
CA SER A 418 23.96 -39.79 -21.80
C SER A 418 22.72 -38.91 -21.84
N SER A 419 21.80 -39.21 -22.76
CA SER A 419 20.55 -38.50 -22.87
C SER A 419 19.76 -38.59 -21.56
N THR A 420 19.26 -37.44 -21.07
CA THR A 420 18.55 -37.29 -19.81
C THR A 420 17.71 -36.01 -19.82
N THR A 421 16.91 -35.80 -18.76
CA THR A 421 16.22 -34.53 -18.53
C THR A 421 16.81 -33.87 -17.29
N ILE A 422 17.16 -32.58 -17.41
CA ILE A 422 17.59 -31.73 -16.30
C ILE A 422 16.36 -31.05 -15.71
N THR A 423 16.17 -31.15 -14.41
CA THR A 423 15.17 -30.34 -13.71
C THR A 423 15.87 -29.13 -13.09
N TRP A 424 15.47 -27.95 -13.52
CA TRP A 424 15.86 -26.67 -12.95
C TRP A 424 14.87 -26.28 -11.85
N THR A 425 15.38 -25.77 -10.73
CA THR A 425 14.58 -25.25 -9.62
C THR A 425 14.88 -23.78 -9.45
N TYR A 426 13.84 -22.96 -9.43
CA TYR A 426 13.91 -21.51 -9.18
C TYR A 426 13.33 -21.28 -7.79
N THR A 427 14.12 -20.74 -6.88
CA THR A 427 13.70 -20.49 -5.50
C THR A 427 13.97 -19.03 -5.17
N ASP A 428 12.93 -18.30 -4.71
CA ASP A 428 13.06 -16.92 -4.24
C ASP A 428 13.70 -16.85 -2.83
N ALA A 429 13.81 -15.62 -2.30
CA ALA A 429 14.37 -15.38 -0.98
C ALA A 429 13.44 -15.84 0.16
N ASN A 430 12.15 -16.00 -0.10
CA ASN A 430 11.13 -16.41 0.86
C ASN A 430 10.94 -17.93 0.91
N GLY A 431 11.54 -18.65 -0.05
CA GLY A 431 11.50 -20.11 -0.13
C GLY A 431 10.40 -20.66 -1.05
N ASN A 432 9.66 -19.78 -1.77
CA ASN A 432 8.71 -20.26 -2.77
C ASN A 432 9.50 -20.74 -4.00
N SER A 433 9.08 -21.85 -4.60
CA SER A 433 9.84 -22.46 -5.69
C SER A 433 8.96 -23.02 -6.79
N SER A 434 9.49 -22.93 -8.01
CA SER A 434 8.95 -23.56 -9.21
C SER A 434 10.04 -24.39 -9.90
N THR A 435 9.62 -25.29 -10.78
CA THR A 435 10.55 -26.16 -11.52
C THR A 435 10.27 -26.12 -13.01
N GLN A 436 11.32 -26.38 -13.79
CA GLN A 436 11.24 -26.50 -15.24
C GLN A 436 12.23 -27.55 -15.75
N ASP A 437 11.76 -28.38 -16.67
CA ASP A 437 12.59 -29.41 -17.28
C ASP A 437 13.26 -28.93 -18.57
N GLN A 438 14.48 -29.44 -18.81
CA GLN A 438 15.25 -29.24 -20.02
C GLN A 438 15.80 -30.58 -20.50
N ASP A 439 15.48 -30.96 -21.74
CA ASP A 439 15.97 -32.20 -22.33
C ASP A 439 17.42 -32.08 -22.78
N VAL A 440 18.17 -33.15 -22.55
CA VAL A 440 19.53 -33.37 -23.07
C VAL A 440 19.52 -34.58 -23.95
N VAL A 441 20.01 -34.45 -25.16
CA VAL A 441 20.17 -35.52 -26.14
C VAL A 441 21.65 -35.69 -26.49
N ILE A 442 22.25 -36.79 -26.05
CA ILE A 442 23.57 -37.23 -26.44
C ILE A 442 23.39 -38.30 -27.49
N ASN A 443 23.84 -38.03 -28.70
CA ASN A 443 23.66 -38.92 -29.84
C ASN A 443 24.86 -38.83 -30.77
N ASP A 444 25.79 -39.80 -30.62
CA ASP A 444 26.90 -39.94 -31.48
C ASP A 444 26.49 -40.52 -32.84
N THR A 445 26.87 -39.85 -33.91
CA THR A 445 26.59 -40.20 -35.29
C THR A 445 27.86 -40.25 -36.15
N THR A 446 29.01 -40.08 -35.52
CA THR A 446 30.30 -40.04 -36.21
C THR A 446 30.97 -41.42 -36.17
N ALA A 447 31.31 -41.99 -37.30
CA ALA A 447 32.04 -43.26 -37.37
C ALA A 447 33.54 -43.04 -37.08
N PRO A 448 34.22 -44.04 -36.45
CA PRO A 448 35.65 -44.00 -36.21
C PRO A 448 36.46 -43.75 -37.48
N VAL A 449 37.53 -42.95 -37.41
CA VAL A 449 38.44 -42.63 -38.51
C VAL A 449 39.74 -43.42 -38.35
N ALA A 450 40.15 -44.16 -39.37
CA ALA A 450 41.36 -44.97 -39.33
C ALA A 450 42.61 -44.15 -38.98
N ASP A 451 43.43 -44.63 -38.02
CA ASP A 451 44.62 -43.91 -37.53
C ASP A 451 45.76 -43.94 -38.62
N ASN A 452 45.76 -44.97 -39.45
CA ASN A 452 46.75 -45.12 -40.58
C ASN A 452 45.98 -45.39 -41.85
N ASP A 453 46.22 -44.58 -42.91
CA ASP A 453 45.61 -44.76 -44.22
C ASP A 453 46.60 -44.33 -45.31
N PRO A 454 46.98 -45.27 -46.22
CA PRO A 454 46.55 -46.68 -46.30
C PRO A 454 47.30 -47.58 -45.31
N LEU A 455 46.74 -48.77 -45.04
CA LEU A 455 47.40 -49.79 -44.28
C LEU A 455 48.52 -50.42 -45.15
N PRO A 456 49.66 -50.79 -44.53
CA PRO A 456 50.78 -51.44 -45.32
C PRO A 456 50.33 -52.82 -45.79
N THR A 457 50.78 -53.16 -47.07
CA THR A 457 50.57 -54.49 -47.59
C THR A 457 51.36 -55.52 -46.77
N VAL A 458 50.71 -56.58 -46.36
CA VAL A 458 51.34 -57.72 -45.70
C VAL A 458 51.82 -58.72 -46.77
N THR A 459 53.14 -59.07 -46.78
CA THR A 459 53.73 -59.95 -47.77
C THR A 459 54.40 -61.13 -47.07
N GLU A 460 53.99 -62.36 -47.44
CA GLU A 460 54.54 -63.61 -46.93
C GLU A 460 54.70 -64.62 -48.06
N GLU A 461 55.54 -65.63 -47.85
CA GLU A 461 55.84 -66.60 -48.92
C GLU A 461 54.76 -67.73 -49.02
N CYS A 462 54.26 -68.21 -47.87
CA CYS A 462 53.35 -69.34 -47.88
C CYS A 462 51.95 -69.04 -47.31
N GLN A 463 51.90 -68.37 -46.16
CA GLN A 463 50.67 -68.04 -45.51
C GLN A 463 50.87 -66.92 -44.48
N VAL A 464 49.78 -66.22 -44.16
CA VAL A 464 49.68 -65.22 -43.05
C VAL A 464 48.81 -65.81 -41.97
N ASP A 465 49.39 -66.17 -40.84
CA ASP A 465 48.71 -66.80 -39.74
C ASP A 465 47.81 -65.81 -38.91
N SER A 466 48.24 -64.56 -38.87
CA SER A 466 47.47 -63.47 -38.21
C SER A 466 48.00 -62.09 -38.65
N ILE A 467 47.17 -61.09 -38.58
CA ILE A 467 47.56 -59.71 -38.79
C ILE A 467 47.14 -58.95 -37.50
N ALA A 468 48.02 -58.07 -37.01
CA ALA A 468 47.69 -57.19 -35.93
C ALA A 468 46.52 -56.29 -36.35
N ALA A 469 45.43 -56.28 -35.57
CA ALA A 469 44.28 -55.43 -35.87
C ALA A 469 44.67 -53.95 -35.85
N PRO A 470 44.41 -53.21 -36.94
CA PRO A 470 44.66 -51.76 -36.96
C PRO A 470 43.68 -51.05 -36.05
N THR A 471 43.96 -49.76 -35.72
CA THR A 471 43.17 -48.89 -34.89
C THR A 471 42.57 -47.75 -35.67
N ALA A 472 41.47 -47.23 -35.15
CA ALA A 472 40.83 -45.98 -35.57
C ALA A 472 40.56 -45.10 -34.34
N THR A 473 40.43 -43.82 -34.53
CA THR A 473 40.07 -42.89 -33.49
C THR A 473 38.66 -42.36 -33.71
N ASP A 474 37.82 -42.48 -32.68
CA ASP A 474 36.49 -41.93 -32.64
C ASP A 474 36.45 -40.69 -31.77
N ASN A 475 35.50 -39.76 -32.06
CA ASN A 475 35.41 -38.50 -31.34
C ASN A 475 34.90 -38.66 -29.92
N CYS A 476 34.12 -39.72 -29.64
CA CYS A 476 33.51 -39.97 -28.32
C CYS A 476 34.18 -41.12 -27.57
N ASP A 477 34.41 -42.27 -28.27
CA ASP A 477 34.96 -43.49 -27.68
C ASP A 477 36.49 -43.51 -27.64
N GLY A 478 37.12 -42.58 -28.37
CA GLY A 478 38.57 -42.58 -28.52
C GLY A 478 39.06 -43.69 -29.42
N GLN A 479 40.03 -44.50 -28.95
CA GLN A 479 40.64 -45.55 -29.78
C GLN A 479 39.76 -46.79 -29.92
N VAL A 480 39.44 -47.16 -31.15
CA VAL A 480 38.66 -48.36 -31.53
C VAL A 480 39.55 -49.32 -32.31
N THR A 481 39.45 -50.61 -32.00
CA THR A 481 40.21 -51.67 -32.67
C THR A 481 39.44 -52.26 -33.83
N GLY A 482 40.08 -52.42 -35.00
CA GLY A 482 39.48 -53.02 -36.19
C GLY A 482 39.14 -54.48 -35.97
N THR A 483 38.03 -54.89 -36.52
CA THR A 483 37.61 -56.30 -36.59
C THR A 483 37.50 -56.77 -38.05
N THR A 484 37.70 -58.03 -38.33
CA THR A 484 37.54 -58.58 -39.69
C THR A 484 36.86 -59.92 -39.64
N THR A 485 36.12 -60.23 -40.68
CA THR A 485 35.50 -61.57 -40.90
C THR A 485 36.39 -62.49 -41.75
N THR A 486 37.54 -61.97 -42.24
CA THR A 486 38.45 -62.77 -43.01
C THR A 486 39.10 -63.89 -42.16
N PRO A 487 38.97 -65.15 -42.51
CA PRO A 487 39.51 -66.23 -41.69
C PRO A 487 41.06 -66.32 -41.89
N PHE A 488 41.74 -66.70 -40.82
CA PHE A 488 43.18 -67.02 -40.82
C PHE A 488 43.39 -68.55 -40.66
N PRO A 489 44.47 -69.13 -41.23
CA PRO A 489 45.51 -68.45 -41.98
C PRO A 489 45.06 -68.12 -43.42
N ILE A 490 45.59 -67.04 -43.97
CA ILE A 490 45.41 -66.61 -45.36
C ILE A 490 46.51 -67.30 -46.23
N THR A 491 46.08 -68.14 -47.19
CA THR A 491 46.96 -68.96 -47.99
C THR A 491 47.04 -68.54 -49.47
N SER A 492 46.34 -67.47 -49.83
CA SER A 492 46.41 -66.85 -51.18
C SER A 492 46.25 -65.33 -51.09
N SER A 493 46.85 -64.61 -52.03
CA SER A 493 46.72 -63.13 -52.07
C SER A 493 45.25 -62.72 -52.05
N THR A 494 44.91 -61.77 -51.18
CA THR A 494 43.55 -61.27 -50.98
C THR A 494 43.59 -59.90 -50.29
N THR A 495 42.46 -59.24 -50.24
CA THR A 495 42.29 -58.01 -49.47
C THR A 495 41.49 -58.36 -48.19
N VAL A 496 42.01 -57.93 -47.04
CA VAL A 496 41.34 -57.98 -45.72
C VAL A 496 40.62 -56.68 -45.50
N THR A 497 39.28 -56.75 -45.32
CA THR A 497 38.47 -55.58 -44.91
C THR A 497 38.35 -55.55 -43.39
N TRP A 498 38.90 -54.49 -42.83
CA TRP A 498 38.75 -54.16 -41.42
C TRP A 498 37.50 -53.28 -41.19
N THR A 499 36.71 -53.56 -40.16
CA THR A 499 35.57 -52.74 -39.72
C THR A 499 35.87 -52.16 -38.34
N TYR A 500 35.78 -50.85 -38.22
CA TYR A 500 35.86 -50.12 -36.95
C TYR A 500 34.44 -49.72 -36.55
N THR A 501 34.01 -50.12 -35.39
CA THR A 501 32.64 -49.85 -34.87
C THR A 501 32.76 -49.27 -33.48
N ASP A 502 32.13 -48.05 -33.26
CA ASP A 502 32.04 -47.41 -31.96
C ASP A 502 30.97 -48.08 -31.06
N SER A 503 30.80 -47.55 -29.83
CA SER A 503 29.83 -48.05 -28.88
C SER A 503 28.37 -47.73 -29.29
N ASN A 504 28.17 -46.77 -30.14
CA ASN A 504 26.86 -46.29 -30.64
C ASN A 504 26.42 -47.05 -31.91
N GLY A 505 27.36 -47.83 -32.52
CA GLY A 505 27.11 -48.62 -33.72
C GLY A 505 27.45 -47.93 -35.04
N ASN A 506 28.06 -46.72 -34.99
CA ASN A 506 28.56 -46.11 -36.22
C ASN A 506 29.84 -46.84 -36.65
N SER A 507 30.02 -47.05 -37.95
CA SER A 507 31.14 -47.84 -38.42
C SER A 507 31.73 -47.34 -39.71
N SER A 508 33.06 -47.54 -39.85
CA SER A 508 33.82 -47.31 -41.03
C SER A 508 34.60 -48.56 -41.41
N THR A 509 35.07 -48.64 -42.64
CA THR A 509 35.84 -49.80 -43.14
C THR A 509 37.12 -49.34 -43.77
N GLN A 510 38.17 -50.23 -43.74
CA GLN A 510 39.44 -50.00 -44.40
C GLN A 510 40.00 -51.32 -44.95
N ASP A 511 40.54 -51.30 -46.13
CA ASP A 511 41.12 -52.44 -46.79
C ASP A 511 42.64 -52.55 -46.57
N GLN A 512 43.12 -53.78 -46.40
CA GLN A 512 44.56 -54.10 -46.31
C GLN A 512 44.87 -55.24 -47.24
N ASP A 513 45.81 -54.99 -48.15
CA ASP A 513 46.25 -56.00 -49.08
C ASP A 513 47.17 -57.02 -48.42
N VAL A 514 46.98 -58.29 -48.75
CA VAL A 514 47.79 -59.42 -48.36
C VAL A 514 48.32 -60.07 -49.67
N LEU A 515 49.64 -60.13 -49.84
CA LEU A 515 50.28 -60.71 -50.94
C LEU A 515 51.02 -61.98 -50.50
N ILE A 516 50.59 -63.13 -51.01
CA ILE A 516 51.25 -64.41 -50.82
C ILE A 516 52.09 -64.62 -52.10
N ASN A 517 53.43 -64.63 -51.99
CA ASN A 517 54.35 -64.72 -53.12
C ASN A 517 55.52 -65.65 -52.78
N ASP A 518 55.29 -66.94 -53.04
CA ASP A 518 56.35 -67.97 -52.88
C ASP A 518 57.46 -67.75 -53.90
N THR A 519 58.62 -67.36 -53.43
CA THR A 519 59.84 -67.15 -54.24
C THR A 519 60.89 -68.23 -53.98
N THR A 520 60.56 -69.18 -53.08
CA THR A 520 61.50 -70.20 -52.67
C THR A 520 61.34 -71.45 -53.52
N ALA A 521 62.36 -71.74 -54.30
CA ALA A 521 62.39 -72.94 -55.15
C ALA A 521 62.42 -74.23 -54.26
N PRO A 522 61.70 -75.27 -54.65
CA PRO A 522 61.79 -76.54 -53.95
C PRO A 522 63.26 -77.03 -53.86
N VAL A 523 63.64 -77.44 -52.64
CA VAL A 523 64.95 -78.07 -52.42
C VAL A 523 64.75 -79.57 -52.50
N ALA A 524 65.60 -80.23 -53.30
CA ALA A 524 65.60 -81.68 -53.47
C ALA A 524 65.89 -82.32 -52.10
N ASP A 525 65.03 -83.26 -51.66
CA ASP A 525 65.25 -84.01 -50.43
C ASP A 525 66.42 -84.94 -50.44
N ASN A 526 66.85 -85.31 -51.72
CA ASN A 526 68.02 -86.17 -51.95
C ASN A 526 68.88 -85.55 -53.04
N ASP A 527 69.98 -84.85 -52.63
CA ASP A 527 71.00 -84.39 -53.61
C ASP A 527 72.39 -84.85 -53.16
N PRO A 528 73.01 -85.78 -53.84
CA PRO A 528 72.59 -86.32 -55.12
C PRO A 528 71.55 -87.49 -54.99
N LEU A 529 70.76 -87.68 -56.03
CA LEU A 529 69.85 -88.82 -56.13
C LEU A 529 70.63 -90.16 -55.99
N PRO A 530 70.11 -91.19 -55.27
CA PRO A 530 70.80 -92.45 -55.15
C PRO A 530 71.01 -93.09 -56.49
N THR A 531 72.29 -93.46 -56.81
CA THR A 531 72.65 -94.14 -58.01
C THR A 531 71.92 -95.50 -58.14
N VAL A 532 71.24 -95.73 -59.23
CA VAL A 532 70.58 -96.98 -59.59
C VAL A 532 71.61 -98.07 -59.99
#